data_8d73b89235093b2724ffd6cff4d9124f
#
_entry.id   8d73b89235093b2724ffd6cff4d9124f
#
_cell.length_a   1.000
_cell.length_b   1.000
_cell.length_c   1.000
_cell.angle_alpha   90.00
_cell.angle_beta   90.00
_cell.angle_gamma   90.00
#
_symmetry.space_group_name_H-M   'P 1'
#
loop_
_entity.id
_entity.type
_entity.pdbx_description
1 polymer ?
#
loop_
_entity_poly.entity_id
_entity_poly.type
_entity_poly.pdbx_seq_one_letter_code
_entity_poly.pdbx_strand_id
1 'polypeptide(L)'
;MVSYPVEIITGFRNFCLQQDFEKRIINEIKPDTYIKPGEAYIVIEETDLVQLIKNCNLKKLKVGKDVGIISYNETPLKEILMEGISVLSTDHAKMGETAARLILENKQEKIKNPFTLILRKSL
;
A
#
# COMPACT_ATOMS: atom_id res chain seq x y z
N MET A 1 2.44 15.25 -2.95
CA MET A 1 2.91 13.95 -3.45
C MET A 1 3.54 13.15 -2.31
N VAL A 2 3.11 11.92 -2.12
CA VAL A 2 3.68 11.03 -1.10
C VAL A 2 4.96 10.41 -1.65
N SER A 3 6.05 10.51 -0.89
CA SER A 3 7.30 9.82 -1.22
C SER A 3 7.22 8.38 -0.75
N TYR A 4 7.69 7.44 -1.56
CA TYR A 4 7.77 6.03 -1.20
C TYR A 4 9.13 5.46 -1.60
N PRO A 5 9.57 4.37 -0.94
CA PRO A 5 10.83 3.74 -1.29
C PRO A 5 10.80 3.19 -2.73
N VAL A 6 11.86 3.48 -3.49
CA VAL A 6 11.98 2.99 -4.87
C VAL A 6 11.97 1.46 -4.93
N GLU A 7 12.34 0.82 -3.86
CA GLU A 7 12.36 -0.64 -3.72
C GLU A 7 10.97 -1.26 -3.90
N ILE A 8 9.90 -0.54 -3.61
CA ILE A 8 8.53 -1.04 -3.82
C ILE A 8 8.28 -1.29 -5.31
N ILE A 9 8.57 -0.29 -6.15
CA ILE A 9 8.35 -0.45 -7.59
C ILE A 9 9.36 -1.40 -8.22
N THR A 10 10.58 -1.41 -7.73
CA THR A 10 11.62 -2.35 -8.18
C THR A 10 11.22 -3.78 -7.88
N GLY A 11 10.77 -4.06 -6.65
CA GLY A 11 10.29 -5.38 -6.26
C GLY A 11 9.08 -5.83 -7.06
N PHE A 12 8.13 -4.94 -7.29
CA PHE A 12 6.97 -5.20 -8.14
C PHE A 12 7.38 -5.58 -9.55
N ARG A 13 8.24 -4.78 -10.17
CA ARG A 13 8.72 -5.04 -11.53
C ARG A 13 9.47 -6.37 -11.63
N ASN A 14 10.36 -6.65 -10.69
CA ASN A 14 11.14 -7.89 -10.67
C ASN A 14 10.23 -9.12 -10.54
N PHE A 15 9.22 -9.06 -9.67
CA PHE A 15 8.25 -10.12 -9.52
C PHE A 15 7.47 -10.33 -10.83
N CYS A 16 7.02 -9.26 -11.46
CA CYS A 16 6.25 -9.31 -12.70
C CYS A 16 7.06 -9.89 -13.88
N LEU A 17 8.39 -9.73 -13.88
CA LEU A 17 9.25 -10.35 -14.90
C LEU A 17 9.30 -11.87 -14.77
N GLN A 18 9.07 -12.39 -13.57
CA GLN A 18 9.11 -13.84 -13.29
C GLN A 18 7.76 -14.53 -13.47
N GLN A 19 6.69 -13.76 -13.55
CA GLN A 19 5.33 -14.28 -13.61
C GLN A 19 4.64 -13.86 -14.91
N ASP A 20 3.89 -14.77 -15.48
CA ASP A 20 3.13 -14.50 -16.70
C ASP A 20 1.71 -14.06 -16.37
N PHE A 21 1.55 -12.78 -16.01
CA PHE A 21 0.25 -12.16 -15.82
C PHE A 21 0.28 -10.70 -16.29
N GLU A 22 -0.89 -10.16 -16.57
CA GLU A 22 -1.03 -8.78 -17.01
C GLU A 22 -0.74 -7.80 -15.85
N LYS A 23 0.05 -6.78 -16.13
CA LYS A 23 0.46 -5.78 -15.17
C LYS A 23 0.47 -4.40 -15.79
N ARG A 24 0.14 -3.39 -14.98
CA ARG A 24 0.16 -1.99 -15.40
C ARG A 24 0.62 -1.10 -14.26
N ILE A 25 1.30 0.00 -14.59
CA ILE A 25 1.61 1.08 -13.67
C ILE A 25 0.89 2.32 -14.19
N ILE A 26 0.03 2.90 -13.36
CA ILE A 26 -0.75 4.08 -13.70
C ILE A 26 -0.43 5.22 -12.75
N ASN A 27 -0.54 6.47 -13.22
CA ASN A 27 -0.16 7.64 -12.44
C ASN A 27 -1.19 8.03 -11.39
N GLU A 28 -2.45 7.87 -11.70
CA GLU A 28 -3.55 8.21 -10.77
C GLU A 28 -4.82 7.44 -11.14
N ILE A 29 -5.72 7.34 -10.17
CA ILE A 29 -7.05 6.77 -10.39
C ILE A 29 -8.04 7.93 -10.47
N LYS A 30 -8.73 8.02 -11.61
CA LYS A 30 -9.72 9.05 -11.90
C LYS A 30 -11.14 8.50 -11.74
N PRO A 31 -12.16 9.38 -11.64
CA PRO A 31 -13.55 8.91 -11.59
C PRO A 31 -13.97 8.03 -12.79
N ASP A 32 -13.35 8.24 -13.95
CA ASP A 32 -13.60 7.47 -15.16
C ASP A 32 -12.64 6.28 -15.37
N THR A 33 -11.70 6.05 -14.46
CA THR A 33 -10.81 4.90 -14.54
C THR A 33 -11.61 3.61 -14.43
N TYR A 34 -11.48 2.75 -15.43
CA TYR A 34 -12.18 1.47 -15.46
C TYR A 34 -11.52 0.47 -14.51
N ILE A 35 -12.31 -0.07 -13.58
CA ILE A 35 -11.90 -1.11 -12.66
C ILE A 35 -12.54 -2.43 -13.08
N LYS A 36 -11.70 -3.43 -13.29
CA LYS A 36 -12.13 -4.73 -13.78
C LYS A 36 -12.13 -5.76 -12.64
N PRO A 37 -13.16 -6.61 -12.52
CA PRO A 37 -13.11 -7.72 -11.57
C PRO A 37 -11.89 -8.62 -11.81
N GLY A 38 -11.27 -9.09 -10.74
CA GLY A 38 -10.06 -9.92 -10.81
C GLY A 38 -8.77 -9.13 -10.79
N GLU A 39 -8.82 -7.81 -10.76
CA GLU A 39 -7.62 -6.96 -10.61
C GLU A 39 -7.25 -6.77 -9.14
N ALA A 40 -5.95 -6.59 -8.89
CA ALA A 40 -5.43 -6.20 -7.59
C ALA A 40 -4.57 -4.94 -7.77
N TYR A 41 -4.66 -4.04 -6.80
CA TYR A 41 -4.01 -2.74 -6.83
C TYR A 41 -3.08 -2.56 -5.65
N ILE A 42 -1.87 -2.06 -5.92
CA ILE A 42 -0.97 -1.50 -4.91
C ILE A 42 -1.07 0.01 -5.04
N VAL A 43 -1.62 0.67 -4.03
CA VAL A 43 -1.96 2.08 -4.07
C VAL A 43 -1.06 2.87 -3.13
N ILE A 44 -0.40 3.89 -3.64
CA ILE A 44 0.55 4.70 -2.87
C ILE A 44 -0.14 5.90 -2.23
N GLU A 45 -0.91 6.66 -3.02
CA GLU A 45 -1.56 7.89 -2.57
C GLU A 45 -2.94 7.59 -1.94
N GLU A 46 -3.25 8.27 -0.83
CA GLU A 46 -4.54 8.08 -0.17
C GLU A 46 -5.72 8.56 -1.03
N THR A 47 -5.50 9.62 -1.81
CA THR A 47 -6.51 10.10 -2.76
C THR A 47 -6.87 9.04 -3.81
N ASP A 48 -5.88 8.30 -4.29
CA ASP A 48 -6.11 7.19 -5.22
C ASP A 48 -6.84 6.03 -4.53
N LEU A 49 -6.53 5.75 -3.28
CA LEU A 49 -7.25 4.73 -2.50
C LEU A 49 -8.73 5.07 -2.39
N VAL A 50 -9.05 6.32 -2.05
CA VAL A 50 -10.43 6.79 -1.93
C VAL A 50 -11.14 6.69 -3.27
N GLN A 51 -10.50 7.12 -4.35
CA GLN A 51 -11.11 7.08 -5.68
C GLN A 51 -11.32 5.65 -6.17
N LEU A 52 -10.37 4.76 -5.89
CA LEU A 52 -10.50 3.34 -6.22
C LEU A 52 -11.72 2.72 -5.52
N ILE A 53 -11.88 2.98 -4.23
CA ILE A 53 -13.03 2.48 -3.45
C ILE A 53 -14.34 3.06 -4.00
N LYS A 54 -14.38 4.35 -4.34
CA LYS A 54 -15.56 4.98 -4.95
C LYS A 54 -15.91 4.30 -6.27
N ASN A 55 -14.93 4.05 -7.12
CA ASN A 55 -15.15 3.41 -8.41
C ASN A 55 -15.65 1.97 -8.24
N CYS A 56 -15.10 1.22 -7.28
CA CYS A 56 -15.57 -0.12 -6.95
C CYS A 56 -17.05 -0.09 -6.49
N ASN A 57 -17.39 0.85 -5.61
CA ASN A 57 -18.76 0.98 -5.10
C ASN A 57 -19.76 1.31 -6.23
N LEU A 58 -19.40 2.21 -7.15
CA LEU A 58 -20.26 2.56 -8.28
C LEU A 58 -20.54 1.35 -9.18
N LYS A 59 -19.57 0.48 -9.35
CA LYS A 59 -19.68 -0.73 -10.18
C LYS A 59 -20.16 -1.96 -9.40
N LYS A 60 -20.46 -1.79 -8.11
CA LYS A 60 -20.87 -2.88 -7.22
C LYS A 60 -19.84 -4.00 -7.14
N LEU A 61 -18.56 -3.64 -7.25
CA LEU A 61 -17.44 -4.57 -7.06
C LEU A 61 -17.09 -4.61 -5.58
N LYS A 62 -16.97 -5.81 -5.05
CA LYS A 62 -16.66 -6.00 -3.63
C LYS A 62 -15.14 -6.04 -3.42
N VAL A 63 -14.63 -5.09 -2.63
CA VAL A 63 -13.22 -5.05 -2.23
C VAL A 63 -12.90 -6.27 -1.36
N GLY A 64 -11.82 -6.96 -1.69
CA GLY A 64 -11.40 -8.19 -1.02
C GLY A 64 -11.97 -9.47 -1.66
N LYS A 65 -12.91 -9.33 -2.58
CA LYS A 65 -13.48 -10.46 -3.32
C LYS A 65 -13.33 -10.30 -4.82
N ASP A 66 -13.85 -9.19 -5.36
CA ASP A 66 -13.79 -8.92 -6.79
C ASP A 66 -12.53 -8.14 -7.16
N VAL A 67 -12.06 -7.29 -6.25
CA VAL A 67 -10.87 -6.43 -6.42
C VAL A 67 -10.03 -6.50 -5.16
N GLY A 68 -8.73 -6.74 -5.30
CA GLY A 68 -7.79 -6.70 -4.19
C GLY A 68 -7.14 -5.33 -4.04
N ILE A 69 -6.91 -4.88 -2.81
CA ILE A 69 -6.25 -3.61 -2.53
C ILE A 69 -5.18 -3.77 -1.46
N ILE A 70 -3.98 -3.30 -1.76
CA ILE A 70 -2.91 -3.07 -0.79
C ILE A 70 -2.59 -1.58 -0.85
N SER A 71 -2.56 -0.92 0.31
CA SER A 71 -2.24 0.50 0.42
C SER A 71 -0.89 0.71 1.08
N TYR A 72 -0.18 1.77 0.69
CA TYR A 72 1.09 2.14 1.28
C TYR A 72 0.86 2.93 2.58
N ASN A 73 1.58 2.57 3.61
CA ASN A 73 1.55 3.10 4.97
C ASN A 73 0.28 2.79 5.76
N GLU A 74 0.52 2.40 7.01
CA GLU A 74 -0.54 2.15 7.99
C GLU A 74 -1.07 3.46 8.55
N THR A 75 -2.39 3.56 8.63
CA THR A 75 -3.09 4.62 9.37
C THR A 75 -4.26 3.99 10.13
N PRO A 76 -4.72 4.60 11.25
CA PRO A 76 -5.87 4.07 11.98
C PRO A 76 -7.13 3.90 11.13
N LEU A 77 -7.35 4.80 10.16
CA LEU A 77 -8.51 4.73 9.28
C LEU A 77 -8.48 3.45 8.43
N LYS A 78 -7.32 3.02 7.98
CA LYS A 78 -7.19 1.83 7.14
C LYS A 78 -7.50 0.53 7.88
N GLU A 79 -7.46 0.52 9.21
CA GLU A 79 -7.88 -0.64 9.99
C GLU A 79 -9.38 -0.92 9.88
N ILE A 80 -10.19 0.12 9.70
CA ILE A 80 -11.66 0.02 9.70
C ILE A 80 -12.29 0.19 8.32
N LEU A 81 -11.64 0.90 7.41
CA LEU A 81 -12.16 1.18 6.07
C LEU A 81 -12.33 -0.14 5.30
N MET A 82 -13.54 -0.37 4.76
CA MET A 82 -13.88 -1.60 4.01
C MET A 82 -13.55 -2.89 4.78
N GLU A 83 -13.82 -2.91 6.08
CA GLU A 83 -13.51 -4.00 7.01
C GLU A 83 -12.00 -4.26 7.16
N GLY A 84 -11.18 -3.30 6.80
CA GLY A 84 -9.73 -3.33 6.89
C GLY A 84 -9.03 -3.39 5.55
N ILE A 85 -8.17 -2.40 5.31
CA ILE A 85 -7.32 -2.32 4.13
C ILE A 85 -5.96 -2.93 4.46
N SER A 86 -5.52 -3.89 3.64
CA SER A 86 -4.17 -4.44 3.70
C SER A 86 -3.16 -3.36 3.38
N VAL A 87 -2.06 -3.30 4.14
CA VAL A 87 -1.08 -2.22 3.98
C VAL A 87 0.35 -2.76 3.91
N LEU A 88 1.16 -2.06 3.12
CA LEU A 88 2.62 -2.12 3.18
C LEU A 88 3.08 -0.95 4.02
N SER A 89 3.74 -1.19 5.14
CA SER A 89 4.10 -0.11 6.05
C SER A 89 5.45 -0.29 6.71
N THR A 90 6.17 0.82 6.88
CA THR A 90 7.26 0.84 7.86
C THR A 90 6.67 0.68 9.26
N ASP A 91 7.44 0.06 10.16
CA ASP A 91 7.06 -0.05 11.56
C ASP A 91 7.34 1.29 12.26
N HIS A 92 6.31 2.13 12.36
CA HIS A 92 6.43 3.47 12.94
C HIS A 92 6.83 3.44 14.42
N ALA A 93 6.31 2.48 15.18
CA ALA A 93 6.67 2.33 16.59
C ALA A 93 8.15 1.99 16.75
N LYS A 94 8.64 1.03 15.96
CA LYS A 94 10.06 0.64 15.98
C LYS A 94 10.96 1.78 15.51
N MET A 95 10.52 2.56 14.54
CA MET A 95 11.26 3.71 14.04
C MET A 95 11.45 4.76 15.14
N GLY A 96 10.39 5.09 15.89
CA GLY A 96 10.45 6.01 17.01
C GLY A 96 11.34 5.51 18.13
N GLU A 97 11.21 4.25 18.50
CA GLU A 97 12.06 3.60 19.51
C GLU A 97 13.54 3.65 19.12
N THR A 98 13.87 3.28 17.89
CA THR A 98 15.23 3.29 17.37
C THR A 98 15.81 4.70 17.36
N ALA A 99 15.04 5.69 16.90
CA ALA A 99 15.47 7.09 16.89
C ALA A 99 15.79 7.59 18.32
N ALA A 100 14.91 7.31 19.28
CA ALA A 100 15.13 7.70 20.68
C ALA A 100 16.39 7.03 21.26
N ARG A 101 16.58 5.75 20.99
CA ARG A 101 17.77 5.02 21.45
C ARG A 101 19.06 5.59 20.89
N LEU A 102 19.09 5.93 19.60
CA LEU A 102 20.29 6.53 18.97
C LEU A 102 20.62 7.88 19.60
N ILE A 103 19.61 8.68 19.94
CA ILE A 103 19.81 9.97 20.62
C ILE A 103 20.41 9.74 22.02
N LEU A 104 19.80 8.84 22.80
CA LEU A 104 20.26 8.55 24.16
C LEU A 104 21.68 7.96 24.21
N GLU A 105 22.02 7.13 23.24
CA GLU A 105 23.34 6.50 23.13
C GLU A 105 24.37 7.37 22.40
N ASN A 106 23.96 8.53 21.92
CA ASN A 106 24.80 9.45 21.13
C ASN A 106 25.47 8.76 19.94
N LYS A 107 24.71 7.92 19.23
CA LYS A 107 25.19 7.19 18.07
C LYS A 107 24.67 7.80 16.77
N GLN A 108 25.52 7.82 15.74
CA GLN A 108 25.18 8.25 14.40
C GLN A 108 25.25 7.06 13.45
N GLU A 109 24.22 6.21 13.49
CA GLU A 109 24.14 5.01 12.66
C GLU A 109 22.97 5.15 11.67
N LYS A 110 23.15 4.61 10.47
CA LYS A 110 22.06 4.45 9.50
C LYS A 110 21.46 3.06 9.70
N ILE A 111 20.25 3.01 10.26
CA ILE A 111 19.54 1.77 10.52
C ILE A 111 18.34 1.69 9.63
N LYS A 112 18.21 0.59 8.86
CA LYS A 112 17.03 0.33 8.05
C LYS A 112 15.89 -0.12 8.95
N ASN A 113 14.80 0.66 8.98
CA ASN A 113 13.64 0.32 9.79
C ASN A 113 12.90 -0.88 9.18
N PRO A 114 12.33 -1.79 10.01
CA PRO A 114 11.52 -2.90 9.51
C PRO A 114 10.33 -2.43 8.68
N PHE A 115 10.00 -3.22 7.67
CA PHE A 115 8.89 -2.96 6.74
C PHE A 115 8.04 -4.22 6.67
N THR A 116 6.73 -4.08 6.82
CA THR A 116 5.83 -5.24 6.91
C THR A 116 4.65 -5.12 5.96
N LEU A 117 4.10 -6.27 5.60
CA LEU A 117 2.81 -6.40 4.94
C LEU A 117 1.79 -6.85 5.99
N ILE A 118 0.77 -6.03 6.23
CA ILE A 118 -0.34 -6.36 7.13
C ILE A 118 -1.54 -6.74 6.27
N LEU A 119 -1.92 -8.01 6.31
CA LEU A 119 -3.06 -8.52 5.54
C LEU A 119 -4.36 -8.29 6.29
N ARG A 120 -5.35 -7.73 5.59
CA ARG A 120 -6.71 -7.50 6.06
C ARG A 120 -7.72 -7.93 4.99
N LYS A 121 -8.97 -7.53 5.14
CA LYS A 121 -10.06 -7.98 4.27
C LYS A 121 -9.99 -7.48 2.83
N SER A 122 -9.20 -6.45 2.53
CA SER A 122 -9.12 -5.87 1.19
C SER A 122 -8.33 -6.70 0.18
N LEU A 123 -7.71 -7.77 0.63
CA LEU A 123 -6.90 -8.63 -0.25
C LEU A 123 -7.30 -10.09 -0.11
#